data_a7a46f0672def3809d5cda9bface01d2
#
_entry.id   a7a46f0672def3809d5cda9bface01d2
#
_cell.length_a   1.000
_cell.length_b   1.000
_cell.length_c   1.000
_cell.angle_alpha   90.00
_cell.angle_beta   90.00
_cell.angle_gamma   90.00
#
_symmetry.space_group_name_H-M   'P 1'
#
loop_
_entity.id
_entity.type
_entity.pdbx_description
1 polymer ?
#
loop_
_entity_poly.entity_id
_entity_poly.type
_entity_poly.pdbx_seq_one_letter_code
_entity_poly.pdbx_strand_id
1 'polypeptide(L)'
;MTVYLIGDSVRLASEPYTRAALPEVDIVSPSENCRSSHDVLEHIRQWTEGATVGDIIHINCGLHDIRHNQGCNEPVADIKTYRSNLIQIFDYLKQTGAKIIWASSMPFLESVHNIVKPSRRYLADLKAYNRVAEDLARQYGFTVNDLYSLMFEQDLTDVMLCDGLHFNEFGSKMIGEAVAEAILKQLC
;
A
#
# COMPACT_ATOMS: atom_id res chain seq x y z
N MET A 1 3.96 -17.01 14.53
CA MET A 1 3.46 -15.68 14.14
C MET A 1 4.03 -15.37 12.77
N THR A 2 3.18 -15.12 11.82
CA THR A 2 3.55 -14.80 10.45
C THR A 2 3.11 -13.37 10.13
N VAL A 3 3.89 -12.65 9.36
CA VAL A 3 3.55 -11.32 8.83
C VAL A 3 3.27 -11.44 7.34
N TYR A 4 2.10 -11.00 6.91
CA TYR A 4 1.72 -10.95 5.50
C TYR A 4 1.92 -9.53 4.97
N LEU A 5 2.70 -9.38 3.89
CA LEU A 5 2.91 -8.10 3.22
C LEU A 5 2.17 -8.06 1.88
N ILE A 6 1.11 -7.26 1.80
CA ILE A 6 0.28 -7.11 0.60
C ILE A 6 0.42 -5.67 0.08
N GLY A 7 0.79 -5.52 -1.19
CA GLY A 7 0.96 -4.20 -1.78
C GLY A 7 1.44 -4.24 -3.23
N ASP A 8 1.55 -3.08 -3.81
CA ASP A 8 1.93 -2.90 -5.22
C ASP A 8 3.45 -2.92 -5.46
N SER A 9 3.90 -2.29 -6.54
CA SER A 9 5.32 -2.22 -6.91
C SER A 9 6.19 -1.52 -5.85
N VAL A 10 5.61 -0.62 -5.05
CA VAL A 10 6.35 0.05 -3.98
C VAL A 10 6.65 -0.95 -2.85
N ARG A 11 5.67 -1.82 -2.49
CA ARG A 11 5.92 -2.92 -1.56
C ARG A 11 7.02 -3.84 -2.08
N LEU A 12 6.97 -4.25 -3.36
CA LEU A 12 7.99 -5.11 -3.95
C LEU A 12 9.41 -4.51 -3.83
N ALA A 13 9.55 -3.20 -4.07
CA ALA A 13 10.84 -2.52 -4.00
C ALA A 13 11.32 -2.33 -2.55
N SER A 14 10.43 -2.12 -1.59
CA SER A 14 10.78 -1.85 -0.19
C SER A 14 10.87 -3.12 0.69
N GLU A 15 10.25 -4.23 0.28
CA GLU A 15 10.19 -5.48 1.04
C GLU A 15 11.56 -6.04 1.44
N PRO A 16 12.63 -6.02 0.59
CA PRO A 16 13.96 -6.47 1.01
C PRO A 16 14.47 -5.76 2.25
N TYR A 17 14.18 -4.47 2.40
CA TYR A 17 14.58 -3.67 3.56
C TYR A 17 13.72 -3.97 4.80
N THR A 18 12.42 -4.23 4.59
CA THR A 18 11.54 -4.70 5.68
C THR A 18 12.04 -6.03 6.23
N ARG A 19 12.38 -6.99 5.34
CA ARG A 19 12.92 -8.29 5.74
C ARG A 19 14.27 -8.18 6.46
N ALA A 20 15.15 -7.31 5.97
CA ALA A 20 16.44 -7.05 6.61
C ALA A 20 16.31 -6.46 8.03
N ALA A 21 15.28 -5.63 8.26
CA ALA A 21 14.99 -5.05 9.56
C ALA A 21 14.26 -6.01 10.52
N LEU A 22 13.70 -7.12 10.01
CA LEU A 22 12.92 -8.12 10.75
C LEU A 22 13.45 -9.55 10.53
N PRO A 23 14.74 -9.83 10.80
CA PRO A 23 15.37 -11.11 10.42
C PRO A 23 14.77 -12.34 11.11
N GLU A 24 14.15 -12.16 12.28
CA GLU A 24 13.55 -13.26 13.07
C GLU A 24 12.04 -13.40 12.82
N VAL A 25 11.46 -12.61 11.90
CA VAL A 25 10.03 -12.65 11.62
C VAL A 25 9.77 -13.44 10.33
N ASP A 26 8.86 -14.39 10.40
CA ASP A 26 8.39 -15.10 9.21
C ASP A 26 7.49 -14.16 8.38
N ILE A 27 7.96 -13.79 7.19
CA ILE A 27 7.26 -12.87 6.28
C ILE A 27 6.80 -13.62 5.03
N VAL A 28 5.51 -13.59 4.78
CA VAL A 28 4.86 -14.13 3.58
C VAL A 28 4.34 -12.97 2.72
N SER A 29 4.58 -13.03 1.43
CA SER A 29 4.13 -12.01 0.49
C SER A 29 3.92 -12.61 -0.91
N PRO A 30 2.97 -12.09 -1.71
CA PRO A 30 2.88 -12.44 -3.11
C PRO A 30 4.16 -12.03 -3.86
N SER A 31 4.63 -12.86 -4.78
CA SER A 31 5.77 -12.52 -5.65
C SER A 31 5.41 -11.48 -6.70
N GLU A 32 4.12 -11.33 -6.99
CA GLU A 32 3.57 -10.38 -7.95
C GLU A 32 3.21 -9.03 -7.32
N ASN A 33 3.02 -8.04 -8.20
CA ASN A 33 2.45 -6.75 -7.85
C ASN A 33 0.94 -6.90 -7.59
N CYS A 34 0.47 -6.56 -6.39
CA CYS A 34 -0.94 -6.70 -6.00
C CYS A 34 -1.86 -5.62 -6.60
N ARG A 35 -1.32 -4.64 -7.30
CA ARG A 35 -2.00 -3.63 -8.13
C ARG A 35 -3.12 -2.85 -7.44
N SER A 36 -4.36 -2.92 -8.01
CA SER A 36 -5.52 -2.15 -7.58
C SER A 36 -6.35 -2.85 -6.51
N SER A 37 -7.31 -2.13 -5.93
CA SER A 37 -8.28 -2.71 -5.00
C SER A 37 -9.13 -3.83 -5.63
N HIS A 38 -9.30 -3.85 -6.96
CA HIS A 38 -9.95 -4.96 -7.67
C HIS A 38 -9.11 -6.22 -7.57
N ASP A 39 -7.81 -6.12 -7.90
CA ASP A 39 -6.88 -7.26 -7.85
C ASP A 39 -6.74 -7.77 -6.40
N VAL A 40 -6.65 -6.83 -5.43
CA VAL A 40 -6.59 -7.20 -4.01
C VAL A 40 -7.86 -7.92 -3.59
N LEU A 41 -9.04 -7.42 -3.92
CA LEU A 41 -10.32 -8.06 -3.57
C LEU A 41 -10.44 -9.48 -4.15
N GLU A 42 -9.96 -9.67 -5.37
CA GLU A 42 -9.99 -10.98 -6.04
C GLU A 42 -9.09 -12.01 -5.36
N HIS A 43 -7.88 -11.59 -4.90
CA HIS A 43 -6.84 -12.51 -4.48
C HIS A 43 -6.52 -12.49 -2.98
N ILE A 44 -7.08 -11.56 -2.20
CA ILE A 44 -6.71 -11.37 -0.79
C ILE A 44 -6.85 -12.67 0.04
N ARG A 45 -7.85 -13.49 -0.25
CA ARG A 45 -8.06 -14.77 0.44
C ARG A 45 -6.91 -15.74 0.20
N GLN A 46 -6.40 -15.80 -1.02
CA GLN A 46 -5.26 -16.63 -1.40
C GLN A 46 -3.97 -16.09 -0.78
N TRP A 47 -3.76 -14.78 -0.86
CA TRP A 47 -2.52 -14.15 -0.37
C TRP A 47 -2.37 -14.15 1.14
N THR A 48 -3.47 -14.31 1.87
CA THR A 48 -3.50 -14.39 3.33
C THR A 48 -4.05 -15.72 3.84
N GLU A 49 -3.92 -16.77 3.01
CA GLU A 49 -4.32 -18.11 3.39
C GLU A 49 -3.58 -18.56 4.66
N GLY A 50 -4.32 -19.05 5.64
CA GLY A 50 -3.78 -19.48 6.93
C GLY A 50 -3.58 -18.36 7.95
N ALA A 51 -3.82 -17.09 7.59
CA ALA A 51 -3.75 -15.99 8.55
C ALA A 51 -4.76 -16.16 9.70
N THR A 52 -4.30 -15.98 10.93
CA THR A 52 -5.07 -16.24 12.14
C THR A 52 -4.72 -15.26 13.26
N VAL A 53 -5.36 -15.42 14.40
CA VAL A 53 -5.07 -14.66 15.63
C VAL A 53 -3.59 -14.78 15.99
N GLY A 54 -2.95 -13.63 16.22
CA GLY A 54 -1.51 -13.54 16.51
C GLY A 54 -0.65 -13.20 15.30
N ASP A 55 -1.17 -13.34 14.08
CA ASP A 55 -0.49 -12.89 12.87
C ASP A 55 -0.73 -11.40 12.60
N ILE A 56 0.04 -10.83 11.69
CA ILE A 56 -0.06 -9.42 11.25
C ILE A 56 -0.24 -9.40 9.74
N ILE A 57 -1.17 -8.59 9.24
CA ILE A 57 -1.31 -8.30 7.82
C ILE A 57 -1.07 -6.82 7.60
N HIS A 58 0.04 -6.48 6.93
CA HIS A 58 0.34 -5.14 6.46
C HIS A 58 -0.11 -5.02 5.00
N ILE A 59 -1.00 -4.09 4.71
CA ILE A 59 -1.66 -4.01 3.40
C ILE A 59 -1.76 -2.58 2.89
N ASN A 60 -1.55 -2.43 1.57
CA ASN A 60 -1.75 -1.19 0.81
C ASN A 60 -2.35 -1.48 -0.57
N CYS A 61 -3.22 -0.61 -1.04
CA CYS A 61 -3.58 -0.42 -2.45
C CYS A 61 -4.13 1.00 -2.64
N GLY A 62 -4.15 1.49 -3.89
CA GLY A 62 -4.66 2.83 -4.19
C GLY A 62 -3.98 3.49 -5.39
N LEU A 63 -2.66 3.40 -5.52
CA LEU A 63 -1.93 4.02 -6.64
C LEU A 63 -2.35 3.47 -8.01
N HIS A 64 -2.78 2.23 -8.09
CA HIS A 64 -3.32 1.65 -9.31
C HIS A 64 -4.78 2.02 -9.53
N ASP A 65 -5.54 2.25 -8.46
CA ASP A 65 -6.95 2.65 -8.51
C ASP A 65 -7.12 4.03 -9.13
N ILE A 66 -6.31 5.01 -8.71
CA ILE A 66 -6.33 6.39 -9.23
C ILE A 66 -5.74 6.54 -10.63
N ARG A 67 -5.24 5.46 -11.24
CA ARG A 67 -4.60 5.52 -12.55
C ARG A 67 -5.65 5.66 -13.65
N HIS A 68 -5.52 6.72 -14.45
CA HIS A 68 -6.24 6.87 -15.71
C HIS A 68 -5.41 6.25 -16.83
N ASN A 69 -5.94 5.22 -17.49
CA ASN A 69 -5.29 4.61 -18.64
C ASN A 69 -5.29 5.57 -19.85
N GLN A 70 -4.36 5.38 -20.78
CA GLN A 70 -4.29 6.19 -21.97
C GLN A 70 -5.64 6.19 -22.71
N GLY A 71 -6.17 7.39 -22.99
CA GLY A 71 -7.46 7.55 -23.66
C GLY A 71 -8.70 7.37 -22.76
N CYS A 72 -8.50 7.10 -21.46
CA CYS A 72 -9.60 6.99 -20.51
C CYS A 72 -9.67 8.24 -19.61
N ASN A 73 -10.88 8.77 -19.46
CA ASN A 73 -11.12 9.90 -18.55
C ASN A 73 -11.37 9.45 -17.11
N GLU A 74 -11.79 8.19 -16.93
CA GLU A 74 -12.08 7.62 -15.61
C GLU A 74 -10.86 6.88 -15.06
N PRO A 75 -10.67 6.88 -13.74
CA PRO A 75 -9.64 6.06 -13.08
C PRO A 75 -9.99 4.57 -13.18
N VAL A 76 -9.03 3.71 -12.89
CA VAL A 76 -9.21 2.23 -12.86
C VAL A 76 -10.34 1.83 -11.91
N ALA A 77 -10.42 2.46 -10.75
CA ALA A 77 -11.57 2.36 -9.86
C ALA A 77 -11.95 3.76 -9.37
N ASP A 78 -13.16 4.22 -9.63
CA ASP A 78 -13.63 5.46 -9.04
C ASP A 78 -13.68 5.36 -7.50
N ILE A 79 -13.78 6.50 -6.83
CA ILE A 79 -13.68 6.55 -5.37
C ILE A 79 -14.79 5.76 -4.66
N LYS A 80 -15.96 5.60 -5.28
CA LYS A 80 -17.08 4.81 -4.73
C LYS A 80 -16.78 3.32 -4.86
N THR A 81 -16.31 2.90 -6.02
CA THR A 81 -15.86 1.53 -6.30
C THR A 81 -14.70 1.16 -5.39
N TYR A 82 -13.68 2.02 -5.29
CA TYR A 82 -12.54 1.82 -4.38
C TYR A 82 -13.00 1.62 -2.93
N ARG A 83 -13.87 2.51 -2.42
CA ARG A 83 -14.44 2.37 -1.08
C ARG A 83 -15.20 1.06 -0.89
N SER A 84 -16.02 0.67 -1.88
CA SER A 84 -16.78 -0.59 -1.84
C SER A 84 -15.86 -1.82 -1.80
N ASN A 85 -14.79 -1.80 -2.60
CA ASN A 85 -13.78 -2.87 -2.60
C ASN A 85 -13.07 -2.96 -1.24
N LEU A 86 -12.67 -1.81 -0.67
CA LEU A 86 -12.01 -1.78 0.65
C LEU A 86 -12.92 -2.32 1.75
N ILE A 87 -14.21 -2.02 1.75
CA ILE A 87 -15.15 -2.58 2.72
C ILE A 87 -15.14 -4.11 2.66
N GLN A 88 -15.22 -4.69 1.48
CA GLN A 88 -15.22 -6.15 1.31
C GLN A 88 -13.87 -6.78 1.73
N ILE A 89 -12.76 -6.13 1.38
CA ILE A 89 -11.42 -6.55 1.80
C ILE A 89 -11.31 -6.50 3.33
N PHE A 90 -11.73 -5.40 3.96
CA PHE A 90 -11.63 -5.20 5.40
C PHE A 90 -12.56 -6.12 6.19
N ASP A 91 -13.78 -6.37 5.68
CA ASP A 91 -14.69 -7.37 6.24
C ASP A 91 -14.05 -8.76 6.29
N TYR A 92 -13.39 -9.15 5.21
CA TYR A 92 -12.65 -10.42 5.19
C TYR A 92 -11.44 -10.40 6.14
N LEU A 93 -10.60 -9.38 6.07
CA LEU A 93 -9.40 -9.28 6.93
C LEU A 93 -9.77 -9.32 8.42
N LYS A 94 -10.85 -8.67 8.81
CA LYS A 94 -11.33 -8.69 10.19
C LYS A 94 -11.72 -10.11 10.66
N GLN A 95 -12.22 -10.95 9.76
CA GLN A 95 -12.60 -12.33 10.07
C GLN A 95 -11.39 -13.24 10.31
N THR A 96 -10.19 -12.90 9.83
CA THR A 96 -8.96 -13.67 10.07
C THR A 96 -8.55 -13.65 11.54
N GLY A 97 -8.90 -12.59 12.27
CA GLY A 97 -8.45 -12.34 13.63
C GLY A 97 -7.01 -11.82 13.73
N ALA A 98 -6.29 -11.68 12.61
CA ALA A 98 -4.96 -11.09 12.58
C ALA A 98 -5.00 -9.60 12.92
N LYS A 99 -3.88 -9.05 13.38
CA LYS A 99 -3.71 -7.60 13.53
C LYS A 99 -3.52 -6.98 12.16
N ILE A 100 -4.33 -5.99 11.79
CA ILE A 100 -4.27 -5.37 10.47
C ILE A 100 -3.60 -4.01 10.56
N ILE A 101 -2.63 -3.78 9.67
CA ILE A 101 -1.95 -2.49 9.46
C ILE A 101 -2.29 -2.03 8.04
N TRP A 102 -3.09 -0.99 7.92
CA TRP A 102 -3.34 -0.30 6.65
C TRP A 102 -2.24 0.73 6.40
N ALA A 103 -1.58 0.68 5.27
CA ALA A 103 -0.59 1.68 4.88
C ALA A 103 -1.16 2.65 3.85
N SER A 104 -0.97 3.97 4.05
CA SER A 104 -1.35 4.98 3.08
C SER A 104 -0.50 4.88 1.81
N SER A 105 -1.09 5.19 0.66
CA SER A 105 -0.37 5.29 -0.61
C SER A 105 0.51 6.54 -0.63
N MET A 106 1.75 6.40 -1.08
CA MET A 106 2.77 7.43 -1.03
C MET A 106 2.62 8.49 -2.13
N PRO A 107 3.14 9.72 -1.89
CA PRO A 107 3.12 10.78 -2.89
C PRO A 107 3.98 10.43 -4.12
N PHE A 108 3.76 11.15 -5.20
CA PHE A 108 4.52 11.03 -6.45
C PHE A 108 4.70 12.40 -7.12
N LEU A 109 5.64 12.50 -8.07
CA LEU A 109 5.89 13.72 -8.85
C LEU A 109 4.91 13.76 -10.03
N GLU A 110 3.72 14.36 -9.82
CA GLU A 110 2.63 14.40 -10.79
C GLU A 110 3.05 14.93 -12.17
N SER A 111 3.78 16.04 -12.20
CA SER A 111 4.22 16.65 -13.44
C SER A 111 5.18 15.76 -14.21
N VAL A 112 6.09 15.07 -13.53
CA VAL A 112 7.04 14.14 -14.14
C VAL A 112 6.32 12.90 -14.64
N HIS A 113 5.56 12.24 -13.74
CA HIS A 113 4.83 11.02 -14.09
C HIS A 113 3.90 11.20 -15.30
N ASN A 114 3.12 12.27 -15.32
CA ASN A 114 2.15 12.53 -16.35
C ASN A 114 2.75 12.96 -17.71
N ILE A 115 4.04 13.29 -17.75
CA ILE A 115 4.80 13.51 -18.99
C ILE A 115 5.45 12.21 -19.47
N VAL A 116 6.07 11.45 -18.53
CA VAL A 116 6.90 10.29 -18.88
C VAL A 116 6.06 9.05 -19.18
N LYS A 117 4.91 8.88 -18.50
CA LYS A 117 4.04 7.69 -18.66
C LYS A 117 2.83 7.98 -19.54
N PRO A 118 2.32 6.98 -20.29
CA PRO A 118 1.08 7.13 -21.06
C PRO A 118 -0.17 7.22 -20.18
N SER A 119 -0.11 6.69 -18.96
CA SER A 119 -1.18 6.81 -17.97
C SER A 119 -1.02 8.09 -17.16
N ARG A 120 -2.10 8.56 -16.56
CA ARG A 120 -2.09 9.75 -15.71
C ARG A 120 -2.53 9.40 -14.29
N ARG A 121 -2.03 10.17 -13.32
CA ARG A 121 -2.44 10.17 -11.92
C ARG A 121 -2.46 11.59 -11.40
N TYR A 122 -3.32 11.86 -10.42
CA TYR A 122 -3.48 13.18 -9.84
C TYR A 122 -3.30 13.11 -8.32
N LEU A 123 -2.50 14.02 -7.76
CA LEU A 123 -2.27 14.08 -6.30
C LEU A 123 -3.56 14.41 -5.53
N ALA A 124 -4.48 15.13 -6.16
CA ALA A 124 -5.79 15.39 -5.58
C ALA A 124 -6.58 14.09 -5.35
N ASP A 125 -6.55 13.18 -6.33
CA ASP A 125 -7.18 11.85 -6.21
C ASP A 125 -6.49 11.02 -5.14
N LEU A 126 -5.14 10.99 -5.15
CA LEU A 126 -4.38 10.26 -4.14
C LEU A 126 -4.78 10.67 -2.71
N LYS A 127 -4.87 11.97 -2.44
CA LYS A 127 -5.27 12.49 -1.13
C LYS A 127 -6.69 12.09 -0.77
N ALA A 128 -7.63 12.14 -1.73
CA ALA A 128 -9.01 11.75 -1.52
C ALA A 128 -9.14 10.24 -1.23
N TYR A 129 -8.40 9.40 -1.96
CA TYR A 129 -8.43 7.94 -1.77
C TYR A 129 -7.75 7.53 -0.46
N ASN A 130 -6.60 8.11 -0.10
CA ASN A 130 -5.97 7.89 1.20
C ASN A 130 -6.93 8.23 2.34
N ARG A 131 -7.59 9.39 2.27
CA ARG A 131 -8.57 9.79 3.30
C ARG A 131 -9.69 8.77 3.47
N VAL A 132 -10.29 8.30 2.36
CA VAL A 132 -11.35 7.28 2.40
C VAL A 132 -10.85 5.98 3.03
N ALA A 133 -9.65 5.53 2.63
CA ALA A 133 -9.08 4.29 3.14
C ALA A 133 -8.71 4.37 4.63
N GLU A 134 -8.10 5.49 5.06
CA GLU A 134 -7.74 5.70 6.45
C GLU A 134 -8.97 5.82 7.36
N ASP A 135 -10.00 6.55 6.91
CA ASP A 135 -11.24 6.68 7.67
C ASP A 135 -11.91 5.29 7.85
N LEU A 136 -11.91 4.46 6.80
CA LEU A 136 -12.37 3.07 6.90
C LEU A 136 -11.48 2.25 7.83
N ALA A 137 -10.16 2.29 7.68
CA ALA A 137 -9.24 1.53 8.52
C ALA A 137 -9.46 1.83 10.01
N ARG A 138 -9.62 3.11 10.36
CA ARG A 138 -9.93 3.53 11.74
C ARG A 138 -11.29 3.02 12.21
N GLN A 139 -12.34 3.04 11.35
CA GLN A 139 -13.66 2.49 11.67
C GLN A 139 -13.62 0.99 11.95
N TYR A 140 -12.75 0.25 11.25
CA TYR A 140 -12.53 -1.19 11.47
C TYR A 140 -11.64 -1.49 12.69
N GLY A 141 -11.02 -0.46 13.30
CA GLY A 141 -10.07 -0.60 14.40
C GLY A 141 -8.67 -1.06 13.94
N PHE A 142 -8.34 -0.84 12.67
CA PHE A 142 -7.04 -1.17 12.12
C PHE A 142 -6.01 -0.09 12.44
N THR A 143 -4.75 -0.49 12.61
CA THR A 143 -3.64 0.45 12.73
C THR A 143 -3.37 1.10 11.38
N VAL A 144 -3.09 2.40 11.36
CA VAL A 144 -2.68 3.13 10.16
C VAL A 144 -1.17 3.36 10.20
N ASN A 145 -0.48 2.93 9.14
CA ASN A 145 0.92 3.28 8.86
C ASN A 145 0.93 4.41 7.82
N ASP A 146 1.18 5.64 8.27
CA ASP A 146 1.14 6.84 7.43
C ASP A 146 2.44 7.00 6.62
N LEU A 147 2.59 6.19 5.59
CA LEU A 147 3.71 6.27 4.64
C LEU A 147 3.61 7.52 3.74
N TYR A 148 2.37 8.06 3.56
CA TYR A 148 2.20 9.29 2.78
C TYR A 148 2.94 10.46 3.44
N SER A 149 2.67 10.73 4.71
CA SER A 149 3.33 11.84 5.43
C SER A 149 4.83 11.65 5.52
N LEU A 150 5.29 10.42 5.82
CA LEU A 150 6.72 10.10 5.86
C LEU A 150 7.44 10.52 4.56
N MET A 151 6.88 10.16 3.42
CA MET A 151 7.51 10.43 2.13
C MET A 151 7.24 11.84 1.62
N PHE A 152 6.13 12.46 2.04
CA PHE A 152 5.80 13.85 1.69
C PHE A 152 6.73 14.88 2.35
N GLU A 153 7.32 14.53 3.49
CA GLU A 153 8.33 15.35 4.19
C GLU A 153 9.69 15.33 3.51
N GLN A 154 9.91 14.44 2.53
CA GLN A 154 11.16 14.34 1.79
C GLN A 154 11.15 15.24 0.54
N ASP A 155 12.35 15.61 0.05
CA ASP A 155 12.43 16.10 -1.32
C ASP A 155 12.23 14.90 -2.27
N LEU A 156 11.07 14.85 -2.91
CA LEU A 156 10.70 13.73 -3.78
C LEU A 156 11.68 13.56 -4.96
N THR A 157 12.38 14.61 -5.37
CA THR A 157 13.38 14.51 -6.45
C THR A 157 14.61 13.70 -6.03
N ASP A 158 14.92 13.67 -4.74
CA ASP A 158 16.09 12.95 -4.21
C ASP A 158 15.78 11.47 -3.94
N VAL A 159 14.52 11.13 -3.69
CA VAL A 159 14.11 9.79 -3.26
C VAL A 159 13.36 8.99 -4.33
N MET A 160 13.06 9.59 -5.48
CA MET A 160 12.32 8.94 -6.57
C MET A 160 13.19 8.61 -7.77
N LEU A 161 12.70 7.67 -8.58
CA LEU A 161 13.22 7.40 -9.91
C LEU A 161 12.72 8.44 -10.92
N CYS A 162 13.36 8.49 -12.10
CA CYS A 162 13.04 9.42 -13.17
C CYS A 162 11.62 9.29 -13.75
N ASP A 163 10.87 8.24 -13.38
CA ASP A 163 9.48 8.07 -13.81
C ASP A 163 8.48 8.83 -12.92
N GLY A 164 8.96 9.45 -11.83
CA GLY A 164 8.18 10.25 -10.92
C GLY A 164 7.13 9.49 -10.10
N LEU A 165 7.19 8.15 -10.08
CA LEU A 165 6.24 7.30 -9.36
C LEU A 165 6.92 6.33 -8.41
N HIS A 166 7.99 5.67 -8.85
CA HIS A 166 8.70 4.69 -8.04
C HIS A 166 9.84 5.35 -7.26
N PHE A 167 10.17 4.76 -6.12
CA PHE A 167 11.24 5.23 -5.26
C PHE A 167 12.57 4.60 -5.67
N ASN A 168 13.66 5.35 -5.54
CA ASN A 168 15.00 4.81 -5.67
C ASN A 168 15.36 3.94 -4.45
N GLU A 169 16.61 3.45 -4.40
CA GLU A 169 17.06 2.58 -3.32
C GLU A 169 16.92 3.25 -1.94
N PHE A 170 17.26 4.53 -1.83
CA PHE A 170 17.17 5.27 -0.58
C PHE A 170 15.71 5.43 -0.12
N GLY A 171 14.81 5.87 -1.00
CA GLY A 171 13.40 6.00 -0.68
C GLY A 171 12.73 4.65 -0.38
N SER A 172 13.09 3.59 -1.13
CA SER A 172 12.61 2.23 -0.87
C SER A 172 13.06 1.70 0.49
N LYS A 173 14.29 2.01 0.90
CA LYS A 173 14.80 1.67 2.23
C LYS A 173 14.02 2.38 3.33
N MET A 174 13.80 3.68 3.22
CA MET A 174 13.00 4.45 4.20
C MET A 174 11.61 3.84 4.39
N ILE A 175 10.94 3.49 3.28
CA ILE A 175 9.62 2.86 3.30
C ILE A 175 9.69 1.50 3.99
N GLY A 176 10.67 0.67 3.64
CA GLY A 176 10.82 -0.67 4.22
C GLY A 176 11.10 -0.65 5.71
N GLU A 177 11.92 0.29 6.19
CA GLU A 177 12.18 0.50 7.61
C GLU A 177 10.94 0.98 8.36
N ALA A 178 10.15 1.88 7.77
CA ALA A 178 8.89 2.34 8.37
C ALA A 178 7.82 1.24 8.43
N VAL A 179 7.78 0.36 7.44
CA VAL A 179 6.93 -0.84 7.47
C VAL A 179 7.36 -1.77 8.60
N ALA A 180 8.67 -2.02 8.74
CA ALA A 180 9.19 -2.85 9.82
C ALA A 180 8.89 -2.26 11.21
N GLU A 181 9.04 -0.95 11.38
CA GLU A 181 8.72 -0.26 12.62
C GLU A 181 7.23 -0.39 12.99
N ALA A 182 6.33 -0.23 11.99
CA ALA A 182 4.89 -0.40 12.19
C ALA A 182 4.54 -1.83 12.62
N ILE A 183 5.22 -2.83 12.07
CA ILE A 183 5.06 -4.23 12.45
C ILE A 183 5.56 -4.46 13.88
N LEU A 184 6.76 -3.98 14.22
CA LEU A 184 7.35 -4.13 15.57
C LEU A 184 6.45 -3.55 16.66
N LYS A 185 5.80 -2.41 16.40
CA LYS A 185 4.82 -1.79 17.32
C LYS A 185 3.59 -2.68 17.60
N GLN A 186 3.31 -3.65 16.74
CA GLN A 186 2.22 -4.60 16.94
C GLN A 186 2.67 -5.88 17.69
N LEU A 187 3.97 -6.07 17.85
CA LEU A 187 4.55 -7.23 18.56
C LEU A 187 4.63 -7.00 20.07
N CYS A 188 4.60 -5.73 20.49
CA CYS A 188 4.55 -5.32 21.89
C CYS A 188 3.10 -5.24 22.35
#